data_4a796c41debc7acf512c34967385c9cf
#
_entry.id   4a796c41debc7acf512c34967385c9cf
#
_cell.length_a   1.000
_cell.length_b   1.000
_cell.length_c   1.000
_cell.angle_alpha   90.00
_cell.angle_beta   90.00
_cell.angle_gamma   90.00
#
_symmetry.space_group_name_H-M   'P 1'
#
loop_
_entity.id
_entity.type
_entity.pdbx_description
1 polymer ?
#
loop_
_entity_poly.entity_id
_entity_poly.type
_entity_poly.pdbx_seq_one_letter_code
_entity_poly.pdbx_strand_id
1 'polypeptide(L)'
;MNFLNTHTRGCIFIFQKGVDILDTLLKTQNILAALTGAILVPVFEFLYGEGDVVKYLMTALLFFIVMDWISGIRAAKKDHTYGSKYGIDGVFRTFFILLLPAGGHLLDKVLGSPSVIFGVLGAGILYHVIQSMTANAIRAGWGEWVPEWILTRLTEWVREELESKLARSEQRKKEKEGIESNDY
;
A
#
# COMPACT_ATOMS: atom_id res chain seq x y z
N MET A 1 -66.31 -9.43 -3.21
CA MET A 1 -65.31 -9.26 -2.16
C MET A 1 -63.98 -9.92 -2.47
N ASN A 2 -63.55 -9.98 -3.74
CA ASN A 2 -62.35 -10.71 -4.19
C ASN A 2 -61.27 -9.85 -4.91
N PHE A 3 -61.50 -8.54 -5.07
CA PHE A 3 -60.54 -7.68 -5.83
C PHE A 3 -59.34 -7.19 -5.00
N LEU A 4 -59.48 -7.08 -3.67
CA LEU A 4 -58.40 -6.63 -2.78
C LEU A 4 -57.31 -7.70 -2.54
N ASN A 5 -57.61 -8.99 -2.78
CA ASN A 5 -56.71 -10.09 -2.50
C ASN A 5 -55.68 -10.34 -3.61
N THR A 6 -55.93 -9.93 -4.85
CA THR A 6 -55.03 -10.09 -5.99
C THR A 6 -53.92 -9.04 -6.05
N HIS A 7 -54.21 -7.80 -5.66
CA HIS A 7 -53.23 -6.71 -5.63
C HIS A 7 -52.19 -6.91 -4.53
N THR A 8 -52.62 -7.33 -3.33
CA THR A 8 -51.73 -7.62 -2.21
C THR A 8 -50.81 -8.82 -2.50
N ARG A 9 -51.30 -9.85 -3.14
CA ARG A 9 -50.48 -11.01 -3.55
C ARG A 9 -49.45 -10.65 -4.60
N GLY A 10 -49.79 -9.78 -5.56
CA GLY A 10 -48.85 -9.27 -6.57
C GLY A 10 -47.70 -8.45 -5.94
N CYS A 11 -47.98 -7.55 -5.01
CA CYS A 11 -47.00 -6.77 -4.30
C CYS A 11 -46.07 -7.64 -3.45
N ILE A 12 -46.60 -8.62 -2.72
CA ILE A 12 -45.81 -9.56 -1.91
C ILE A 12 -44.88 -10.41 -2.81
N PHE A 13 -45.37 -10.87 -3.96
CA PHE A 13 -44.59 -11.65 -4.90
C PHE A 13 -43.41 -10.83 -5.50
N ILE A 14 -43.67 -9.57 -5.87
CA ILE A 14 -42.59 -8.68 -6.39
C ILE A 14 -41.56 -8.38 -5.31
N PHE A 15 -42.01 -8.13 -4.07
CA PHE A 15 -41.12 -7.90 -2.93
C PHE A 15 -40.26 -9.14 -2.64
N GLN A 16 -40.88 -10.34 -2.60
CA GLN A 16 -40.16 -11.59 -2.35
C GLN A 16 -39.11 -11.85 -3.45
N LYS A 17 -39.45 -11.63 -4.71
CA LYS A 17 -38.51 -11.77 -5.82
C LYS A 17 -37.38 -10.78 -5.76
N GLY A 18 -37.61 -9.57 -5.28
CA GLY A 18 -36.56 -8.58 -5.00
C GLY A 18 -35.57 -9.03 -3.92
N VAL A 19 -36.09 -9.60 -2.81
CA VAL A 19 -35.24 -10.16 -1.72
C VAL A 19 -34.42 -11.33 -2.23
N ASP A 20 -35.01 -12.26 -2.99
CA ASP A 20 -34.28 -13.41 -3.54
C ASP A 20 -33.15 -13.01 -4.50
N ILE A 21 -33.36 -11.97 -5.31
CA ILE A 21 -32.33 -11.40 -6.19
C ILE A 21 -31.20 -10.77 -5.35
N LEU A 22 -31.55 -10.02 -4.31
CA LEU A 22 -30.58 -9.40 -3.43
C LEU A 22 -29.70 -10.44 -2.72
N ASP A 23 -30.32 -11.49 -2.17
CA ASP A 23 -29.61 -12.60 -1.54
C ASP A 23 -28.69 -13.33 -2.51
N THR A 24 -29.13 -13.52 -3.74
CA THR A 24 -28.30 -14.13 -4.79
C THR A 24 -27.09 -13.26 -5.15
N LEU A 25 -27.28 -11.94 -5.28
CA LEU A 25 -26.20 -10.98 -5.53
C LEU A 25 -25.18 -10.95 -4.39
N LEU A 26 -25.65 -10.89 -3.14
CA LEU A 26 -24.78 -10.89 -1.95
C LEU A 26 -23.98 -12.19 -1.86
N LYS A 27 -24.60 -13.34 -2.13
CA LYS A 27 -23.94 -14.64 -2.15
C LYS A 27 -22.88 -14.72 -3.25
N THR A 28 -23.16 -14.20 -4.43
CA THR A 28 -22.20 -14.15 -5.55
C THR A 28 -21.02 -13.24 -5.24
N GLN A 29 -21.25 -12.07 -4.65
CA GLN A 29 -20.18 -11.16 -4.22
C GLN A 29 -19.28 -11.80 -3.16
N ASN A 30 -19.84 -12.52 -2.20
CA ASN A 30 -19.08 -13.22 -1.17
C ASN A 30 -18.21 -14.34 -1.76
N ILE A 31 -18.72 -15.07 -2.74
CA ILE A 31 -17.94 -16.11 -3.45
C ILE A 31 -16.80 -15.49 -4.24
N LEU A 32 -17.04 -14.41 -4.98
CA LEU A 32 -16.00 -13.72 -5.73
C LEU A 32 -14.93 -13.14 -4.80
N ALA A 33 -15.33 -12.51 -3.69
CA ALA A 33 -14.40 -12.00 -2.69
C ALA A 33 -13.55 -13.12 -2.06
N ALA A 34 -14.15 -14.26 -1.75
CA ALA A 34 -13.45 -15.43 -1.21
C ALA A 34 -12.45 -16.00 -2.22
N LEU A 35 -12.84 -16.16 -3.49
CA LEU A 35 -11.94 -16.63 -4.56
C LEU A 35 -10.79 -15.65 -4.81
N THR A 36 -11.09 -14.36 -4.83
CA THR A 36 -10.06 -13.33 -5.00
C THR A 36 -9.07 -13.35 -3.83
N GLY A 37 -9.55 -13.42 -2.60
CA GLY A 37 -8.71 -13.51 -1.40
C GLY A 37 -7.86 -14.79 -1.38
N ALA A 38 -8.43 -15.93 -1.79
CA ALA A 38 -7.72 -17.21 -1.86
C ALA A 38 -6.52 -17.21 -2.82
N ILE A 39 -6.49 -16.31 -3.79
CA ILE A 39 -5.37 -16.16 -4.73
C ILE A 39 -4.45 -15.01 -4.30
N LEU A 40 -5.02 -13.83 -3.99
CA LEU A 40 -4.22 -12.64 -3.72
C LEU A 40 -3.43 -12.72 -2.41
N VAL A 41 -4.00 -13.36 -1.36
CA VAL A 41 -3.30 -13.46 -0.07
C VAL A 41 -2.04 -14.31 -0.19
N PRO A 42 -2.05 -15.55 -0.71
CA PRO A 42 -0.83 -16.33 -0.89
C PRO A 42 0.21 -15.65 -1.81
N VAL A 43 -0.23 -14.98 -2.88
CA VAL A 43 0.68 -14.23 -3.76
C VAL A 43 1.33 -13.07 -3.01
N PHE A 44 0.56 -12.33 -2.21
CA PHE A 44 1.11 -11.25 -1.38
C PHE A 44 2.12 -11.79 -0.37
N GLU A 45 1.79 -12.86 0.36
CA GLU A 45 2.67 -13.47 1.35
C GLU A 45 3.94 -14.06 0.73
N PHE A 46 3.83 -14.65 -0.44
CA PHE A 46 4.99 -15.11 -1.20
C PHE A 46 5.93 -13.97 -1.60
N LEU A 47 5.38 -12.84 -2.05
CA LEU A 47 6.17 -11.70 -2.53
C LEU A 47 6.77 -10.85 -1.39
N TYR A 48 6.02 -10.63 -0.33
CA TYR A 48 6.40 -9.66 0.71
C TYR A 48 6.64 -10.30 2.09
N GLY A 49 6.22 -11.55 2.28
CA GLY A 49 6.27 -12.25 3.56
C GLY A 49 5.01 -12.07 4.39
N GLU A 50 5.01 -12.77 5.52
CA GLU A 50 3.91 -12.80 6.48
C GLU A 50 4.16 -11.83 7.64
N GLY A 51 3.09 -11.47 8.34
CA GLY A 51 3.14 -10.70 9.57
C GLY A 51 2.55 -9.29 9.47
N ASP A 52 2.20 -8.75 10.62
CA ASP A 52 1.48 -7.46 10.67
C ASP A 52 2.37 -6.27 10.27
N VAL A 53 3.66 -6.32 10.58
CA VAL A 53 4.61 -5.28 10.18
C VAL A 53 4.70 -5.18 8.65
N VAL A 54 4.72 -6.32 7.95
CA VAL A 54 4.72 -6.37 6.49
C VAL A 54 3.44 -5.77 5.94
N LYS A 55 2.28 -6.16 6.47
CA LYS A 55 0.97 -5.66 6.06
C LYS A 55 0.87 -4.14 6.26
N TYR A 56 1.26 -3.64 7.43
CA TYR A 56 1.21 -2.20 7.71
C TYR A 56 2.20 -1.40 6.85
N LEU A 57 3.42 -1.89 6.65
CA LEU A 57 4.40 -1.21 5.79
C LEU A 57 3.90 -1.12 4.35
N MET A 58 3.40 -2.23 3.79
CA MET A 58 2.88 -2.25 2.42
C MET A 58 1.60 -1.43 2.27
N THR A 59 0.72 -1.41 3.28
CA THR A 59 -0.47 -0.55 3.30
C THR A 59 -0.09 0.92 3.35
N ALA A 60 0.86 1.31 4.20
CA ALA A 60 1.38 2.67 4.27
C ALA A 60 2.02 3.08 2.94
N LEU A 61 2.84 2.20 2.35
CA LEU A 61 3.46 2.45 1.06
C LEU A 61 2.41 2.70 -0.03
N LEU A 62 1.40 1.84 -0.11
CA LEU A 62 0.31 2.00 -1.07
C LEU A 62 -0.46 3.32 -0.86
N PHE A 63 -0.76 3.67 0.40
CA PHE A 63 -1.42 4.91 0.75
C PHE A 63 -0.62 6.13 0.27
N PHE A 64 0.68 6.18 0.56
CA PHE A 64 1.52 7.30 0.15
C PHE A 64 1.79 7.34 -1.36
N ILE A 65 1.82 6.20 -2.06
CA ILE A 65 1.85 6.15 -3.53
C ILE A 65 0.59 6.81 -4.11
N VAL A 66 -0.60 6.50 -3.59
CA VAL A 66 -1.84 7.13 -4.04
C VAL A 66 -1.82 8.63 -3.79
N MET A 67 -1.35 9.06 -2.63
CA MET A 67 -1.21 10.49 -2.30
C MET A 67 -0.17 11.19 -3.19
N ASP A 68 0.95 10.53 -3.52
CA ASP A 68 1.94 11.05 -4.47
C ASP A 68 1.34 11.20 -5.88
N TRP A 69 0.54 10.24 -6.32
CA TRP A 69 -0.17 10.35 -7.59
C TRP A 69 -1.14 11.53 -7.62
N ILE A 70 -1.97 11.68 -6.58
CA ILE A 70 -2.95 12.77 -6.50
C ILE A 70 -2.23 14.13 -6.50
N SER A 71 -1.20 14.28 -5.67
CA SER A 71 -0.43 15.52 -5.58
C SER A 71 0.34 15.79 -6.88
N GLY A 72 0.95 14.77 -7.49
CA GLY A 72 1.69 14.87 -8.75
C GLY A 72 0.81 15.28 -9.93
N ILE A 73 -0.38 14.69 -10.06
CA ILE A 73 -1.35 15.07 -11.11
C ILE A 73 -1.80 16.53 -10.92
N ARG A 74 -2.06 16.95 -9.68
CA ARG A 74 -2.45 18.33 -9.36
C ARG A 74 -1.32 19.31 -9.68
N ALA A 75 -0.10 19.00 -9.28
CA ALA A 75 1.09 19.81 -9.58
C ALA A 75 1.30 19.93 -11.10
N ALA A 76 1.29 18.81 -11.83
CA ALA A 76 1.48 18.80 -13.27
C ALA A 76 0.39 19.58 -14.04
N LYS A 77 -0.86 19.52 -13.58
CA LYS A 77 -1.95 20.33 -14.14
C LYS A 77 -1.75 21.83 -13.87
N LYS A 78 -1.31 22.20 -12.68
CA LYS A 78 -1.02 23.58 -12.30
C LYS A 78 0.13 24.15 -13.14
N ASP A 79 1.17 23.35 -13.38
CA ASP A 79 2.35 23.72 -14.15
C ASP A 79 2.16 23.56 -15.67
N HIS A 80 0.95 23.17 -16.14
CA HIS A 80 0.64 22.91 -17.55
C HIS A 80 1.52 21.82 -18.22
N THR A 81 2.08 20.89 -17.43
CA THR A 81 2.95 19.79 -17.89
C THR A 81 2.25 18.45 -17.96
N TYR A 82 0.95 18.40 -17.61
CA TYR A 82 0.20 17.15 -17.61
C TYR A 82 -0.06 16.63 -19.01
N GLY A 83 0.31 15.37 -19.27
CA GLY A 83 0.07 14.67 -20.54
C GLY A 83 -0.08 13.16 -20.32
N SER A 84 -0.53 12.45 -21.36
CA SER A 84 -0.73 10.98 -21.29
C SER A 84 0.54 10.21 -20.95
N LYS A 85 1.68 10.65 -21.42
CA LYS A 85 3.00 10.07 -21.08
C LYS A 85 3.28 10.12 -19.59
N TYR A 86 2.91 11.22 -18.92
CA TYR A 86 3.08 11.36 -17.47
C TYR A 86 2.36 10.24 -16.67
N GLY A 87 1.14 9.89 -17.10
CA GLY A 87 0.38 8.80 -16.45
C GLY A 87 1.03 7.42 -16.67
N ILE A 88 1.49 7.14 -17.89
CA ILE A 88 2.15 5.87 -18.24
C ILE A 88 3.45 5.71 -17.44
N ASP A 89 4.30 6.73 -17.43
CA ASP A 89 5.56 6.72 -16.68
C ASP A 89 5.31 6.54 -15.17
N GLY A 90 4.23 7.12 -14.64
CA GLY A 90 3.79 6.95 -13.26
C GLY A 90 3.43 5.51 -12.92
N VAL A 91 2.72 4.80 -13.81
CA VAL A 91 2.36 3.37 -13.62
C VAL A 91 3.61 2.50 -13.59
N PHE A 92 4.54 2.66 -14.55
CA PHE A 92 5.79 1.91 -14.57
C PHE A 92 6.64 2.16 -13.32
N ARG A 93 6.75 3.42 -12.89
CA ARG A 93 7.45 3.78 -11.66
C ARG A 93 6.83 3.08 -10.45
N THR A 94 5.51 3.10 -10.33
CA THR A 94 4.80 2.46 -9.21
C THR A 94 5.02 0.95 -9.18
N PHE A 95 4.94 0.30 -10.33
CA PHE A 95 5.21 -1.14 -10.45
C PHE A 95 6.64 -1.45 -9.98
N PHE A 96 7.64 -0.71 -10.44
CA PHE A 96 9.02 -0.88 -10.03
C PHE A 96 9.24 -0.65 -8.54
N ILE A 97 8.62 0.39 -7.97
CA ILE A 97 8.65 0.71 -6.55
C ILE A 97 8.11 -0.44 -5.70
N LEU A 98 7.02 -1.08 -6.13
CA LEU A 98 6.44 -2.21 -5.41
C LEU A 98 7.27 -3.49 -5.53
N LEU A 99 7.99 -3.70 -6.63
CA LEU A 99 8.86 -4.85 -6.81
C LEU A 99 10.11 -4.82 -5.92
N LEU A 100 10.61 -3.66 -5.55
CA LEU A 100 11.84 -3.55 -4.75
C LEU A 100 11.71 -4.19 -3.35
N PRO A 101 10.68 -3.93 -2.54
CA PRO A 101 10.49 -4.65 -1.27
C PRO A 101 10.29 -6.15 -1.47
N ALA A 102 9.58 -6.57 -2.53
CA ALA A 102 9.43 -7.99 -2.86
C ALA A 102 10.79 -8.65 -3.13
N GLY A 103 11.64 -8.00 -3.93
CA GLY A 103 13.02 -8.43 -4.14
C GLY A 103 13.82 -8.52 -2.83
N GLY A 104 13.63 -7.55 -1.93
CA GLY A 104 14.21 -7.56 -0.59
C GLY A 104 13.79 -8.77 0.23
N HIS A 105 12.50 -9.10 0.23
CA HIS A 105 11.99 -10.29 0.90
C HIS A 105 12.58 -11.59 0.34
N LEU A 106 12.66 -11.72 -0.97
CA LEU A 106 13.26 -12.89 -1.61
C LEU A 106 14.75 -13.02 -1.29
N LEU A 107 15.48 -11.91 -1.24
CA LEU A 107 16.90 -11.90 -0.80
C LEU A 107 17.03 -12.31 0.68
N ASP A 108 16.17 -11.82 1.56
CA ASP A 108 16.16 -12.25 2.96
C ASP A 108 15.97 -13.77 3.09
N LYS A 109 15.09 -14.36 2.27
CA LYS A 109 14.87 -15.82 2.24
C LYS A 109 16.12 -16.57 1.77
N VAL A 110 16.81 -16.07 0.74
CA VAL A 110 18.04 -16.70 0.21
C VAL A 110 19.20 -16.61 1.22
N LEU A 111 19.33 -15.46 1.89
CA LEU A 111 20.42 -15.19 2.82
C LEU A 111 20.14 -15.63 4.26
N GLY A 112 18.92 -16.10 4.55
CA GLY A 112 18.48 -16.48 5.90
C GLY A 112 18.40 -15.28 6.87
N SER A 113 18.25 -14.05 6.35
CA SER A 113 18.14 -12.86 7.19
C SER A 113 16.69 -12.62 7.65
N PRO A 114 16.47 -12.14 8.88
CA PRO A 114 15.11 -11.95 9.43
C PRO A 114 14.47 -10.65 8.91
N SER A 115 14.10 -10.60 7.62
CA SER A 115 13.41 -9.48 6.98
C SER A 115 14.14 -8.13 7.05
N VAL A 116 15.47 -8.14 7.11
CA VAL A 116 16.28 -6.92 7.21
C VAL A 116 16.29 -6.17 5.89
N ILE A 117 16.54 -6.88 4.77
CA ILE A 117 16.63 -6.29 3.44
C ILE A 117 15.26 -5.76 3.01
N PHE A 118 14.21 -6.54 3.24
CA PHE A 118 12.82 -6.10 3.04
C PHE A 118 12.53 -4.81 3.81
N GLY A 119 12.85 -4.78 5.10
CA GLY A 119 12.59 -3.62 5.95
C GLY A 119 13.36 -2.37 5.52
N VAL A 120 14.63 -2.50 5.15
CA VAL A 120 15.46 -1.38 4.67
C VAL A 120 14.94 -0.85 3.33
N LEU A 121 14.68 -1.73 2.36
CA LEU A 121 14.17 -1.32 1.05
C LEU A 121 12.76 -0.73 1.18
N GLY A 122 11.88 -1.37 1.94
CA GLY A 122 10.52 -0.88 2.13
C GLY A 122 10.47 0.50 2.81
N ALA A 123 11.26 0.71 3.88
CA ALA A 123 11.32 1.99 4.57
C ALA A 123 12.02 3.07 3.71
N GLY A 124 13.09 2.72 2.99
CA GLY A 124 13.78 3.64 2.09
C GLY A 124 12.88 4.12 0.95
N ILE A 125 12.09 3.21 0.37
CA ILE A 125 11.12 3.54 -0.67
C ILE A 125 9.97 4.37 -0.09
N LEU A 126 9.44 4.02 1.07
CA LEU A 126 8.41 4.80 1.75
C LEU A 126 8.88 6.24 1.97
N TYR A 127 10.11 6.42 2.46
CA TYR A 127 10.75 7.73 2.59
C TYR A 127 10.78 8.49 1.25
N HIS A 128 11.24 7.83 0.18
CA HIS A 128 11.31 8.44 -1.16
C HIS A 128 9.92 8.87 -1.66
N VAL A 129 8.90 8.03 -1.50
CA VAL A 129 7.52 8.33 -1.91
C VAL A 129 6.94 9.50 -1.12
N ILE A 130 7.16 9.55 0.20
CA ILE A 130 6.74 10.67 1.05
C ILE A 130 7.43 11.96 0.63
N GLN A 131 8.72 11.91 0.32
CA GLN A 131 9.47 13.07 -0.15
C GLN A 131 8.92 13.58 -1.50
N SER A 132 8.64 12.67 -2.44
CA SER A 132 8.03 12.99 -3.73
C SER A 132 6.64 13.62 -3.56
N MET A 133 5.79 12.97 -2.73
CA MET A 133 4.46 13.47 -2.40
C MET A 133 4.53 14.89 -1.80
N THR A 134 5.44 15.11 -0.85
CA THR A 134 5.62 16.42 -0.19
C THR A 134 5.99 17.50 -1.20
N ALA A 135 6.97 17.25 -2.07
CA ALA A 135 7.38 18.18 -3.11
C ALA A 135 6.21 18.49 -4.09
N ASN A 136 5.47 17.46 -4.49
CA ASN A 136 4.31 17.62 -5.36
C ASN A 136 3.17 18.37 -4.67
N ALA A 137 2.93 18.12 -3.38
CA ALA A 137 1.90 18.81 -2.59
C ALA A 137 2.19 20.32 -2.49
N ILE A 138 3.44 20.70 -2.22
CA ILE A 138 3.87 22.09 -2.18
C ILE A 138 3.68 22.76 -3.57
N ARG A 139 4.13 22.11 -4.64
CA ARG A 139 3.93 22.60 -6.02
C ARG A 139 2.45 22.73 -6.39
N ALA A 140 1.61 21.80 -5.94
CA ALA A 140 0.16 21.84 -6.14
C ALA A 140 -0.53 23.02 -5.39
N GLY A 141 0.17 23.64 -4.42
CA GLY A 141 -0.36 24.74 -3.61
C GLY A 141 -1.08 24.27 -2.35
N TRP A 142 -0.86 23.02 -1.92
CA TRP A 142 -1.48 22.48 -0.71
C TRP A 142 -0.93 23.11 0.57
N GLY A 143 0.18 23.84 0.51
CA GLY A 143 0.70 24.64 1.62
C GLY A 143 -0.30 25.64 2.21
N GLU A 144 -1.33 26.02 1.43
CA GLU A 144 -2.46 26.83 1.92
C GLU A 144 -3.36 26.07 2.91
N TRP A 145 -3.46 24.73 2.79
CA TRP A 145 -4.33 23.88 3.60
C TRP A 145 -3.55 23.09 4.64
N VAL A 146 -2.38 22.60 4.23
CA VAL A 146 -1.48 21.81 5.08
C VAL A 146 -0.18 22.58 5.21
N PRO A 147 0.14 23.09 6.41
CA PRO A 147 1.39 23.82 6.64
C PRO A 147 2.60 23.02 6.18
N GLU A 148 3.51 23.66 5.44
CA GLU A 148 4.71 23.02 4.89
C GLU A 148 5.56 22.31 5.96
N TRP A 149 5.59 22.86 7.18
CA TRP A 149 6.33 22.25 8.27
C TRP A 149 5.82 20.86 8.64
N ILE A 150 4.51 20.56 8.49
CA ILE A 150 3.96 19.22 8.72
C ILE A 150 4.48 18.24 7.66
N LEU A 151 4.46 18.65 6.39
CA LEU A 151 4.94 17.82 5.28
C LEU A 151 6.45 17.55 5.41
N THR A 152 7.21 18.57 5.76
CA THR A 152 8.66 18.45 5.98
C THR A 152 8.95 17.55 7.18
N ARG A 153 8.23 17.71 8.28
CA ARG A 153 8.42 16.92 9.50
C ARG A 153 8.12 15.44 9.30
N LEU A 154 7.08 15.14 8.50
CA LEU A 154 6.76 13.75 8.14
C LEU A 154 7.94 13.09 7.40
N THR A 155 8.55 13.81 6.47
CA THR A 155 9.71 13.34 5.71
C THR A 155 10.93 13.12 6.64
N GLU A 156 11.19 14.04 7.54
CA GLU A 156 12.27 13.93 8.53
C GLU A 156 12.08 12.72 9.46
N TRP A 157 10.89 12.52 9.98
CA TRP A 157 10.59 11.37 10.86
C TRP A 157 10.87 10.03 10.21
N VAL A 158 10.43 9.84 8.95
CA VAL A 158 10.65 8.57 8.25
C VAL A 158 12.15 8.37 8.00
N ARG A 159 12.90 9.43 7.70
CA ARG A 159 14.36 9.36 7.55
C ARG A 159 15.05 8.99 8.85
N GLU A 160 14.74 9.65 9.96
CA GLU A 160 15.32 9.40 11.27
C GLU A 160 15.08 7.94 11.73
N GLU A 161 13.87 7.42 11.54
CA GLU A 161 13.54 6.03 11.87
C GLU A 161 14.30 5.03 10.98
N LEU A 162 14.45 5.34 9.70
CA LEU A 162 15.23 4.51 8.77
C LEU A 162 16.70 4.46 9.19
N GLU A 163 17.33 5.61 9.44
CA GLU A 163 18.73 5.72 9.89
C GLU A 163 18.93 4.98 11.22
N SER A 164 18.01 5.12 12.17
CA SER A 164 18.04 4.40 13.45
C SER A 164 17.98 2.87 13.28
N LYS A 165 17.14 2.38 12.36
CA LYS A 165 17.03 0.95 12.07
C LYS A 165 18.28 0.40 11.40
N LEU A 166 18.88 1.14 10.46
CA LEU A 166 20.13 0.78 9.82
C LEU A 166 21.28 0.68 10.85
N ALA A 167 21.45 1.70 11.68
CA ALA A 167 22.47 1.72 12.72
C ALA A 167 22.35 0.52 13.68
N ARG A 168 21.14 0.21 14.13
CA ARG A 168 20.87 -0.97 14.98
C ARG A 168 21.17 -2.30 14.27
N SER A 169 20.94 -2.37 12.97
CA SER A 169 21.24 -3.56 12.18
C SER A 169 22.75 -3.77 12.03
N GLU A 170 23.51 -2.70 11.76
CA GLU A 170 24.97 -2.74 11.67
C GLU A 170 25.63 -3.11 13.01
N GLN A 171 25.11 -2.53 14.10
CA GLN A 171 25.62 -2.87 15.44
C GLN A 171 25.45 -4.37 15.75
N ARG A 172 24.28 -4.93 15.50
CA ARG A 172 24.02 -6.36 15.69
C ARG A 172 24.90 -7.25 14.83
N LYS A 173 25.25 -6.79 13.61
CA LYS A 173 26.16 -7.51 12.74
C LYS A 173 27.56 -7.54 13.33
N LYS A 174 28.08 -6.40 13.78
CA LYS A 174 29.39 -6.28 14.43
C LYS A 174 29.49 -7.12 15.71
N GLU A 175 28.43 -7.15 16.52
CA GLU A 175 28.36 -7.98 17.73
C GLU A 175 28.46 -9.47 17.41
N LYS A 176 27.80 -9.95 16.35
CA LYS A 176 27.91 -11.34 15.90
C LYS A 176 29.31 -11.68 15.39
N GLU A 177 29.88 -10.83 14.55
CA GLU A 177 31.25 -11.00 14.04
C GLU A 177 32.32 -11.01 15.16
N GLY A 178 32.11 -10.17 16.21
CA GLY A 178 32.96 -10.13 17.39
C GLY A 178 32.87 -11.38 18.28
N ILE A 179 31.71 -12.03 18.33
CA ILE A 179 31.53 -13.29 19.08
C ILE A 179 32.22 -14.43 18.33
N GLU A 180 32.03 -14.55 17.03
CA GLU A 180 32.71 -15.59 16.20
C GLU A 180 34.22 -15.49 16.23
N SER A 181 34.79 -14.29 16.38
CA SER A 181 36.26 -14.11 16.43
C SER A 181 36.87 -14.47 17.79
N ASN A 182 36.08 -14.57 18.86
CA ASN A 182 36.60 -14.93 20.19
C ASN A 182 36.45 -16.44 20.53
N ASP A 183 35.80 -17.22 19.67
CA ASP A 183 35.62 -18.67 19.85
C ASP A 183 36.74 -19.50 19.12
N TYR A 184 37.75 -18.85 18.58
CA TYR A 184 38.98 -19.45 18.00
C TYR A 184 40.22 -19.08 18.82
#